data_6876f243001f43bf5422041cdcee5651
#
_entry.id   6876f243001f43bf5422041cdcee5651
#
_cell.length_a   1.000
_cell.length_b   1.000
_cell.length_c   1.000
_cell.angle_alpha   90.00
_cell.angle_beta   90.00
_cell.angle_gamma   90.00
#
_symmetry.space_group_name_H-M   'P 1'
#
loop_
_entity.id
_entity.type
_entity.pdbx_description
1 polymer ?
#
loop_
_entity_poly.entity_id
_entity_poly.type
_entity_poly.pdbx_seq_one_letter_code
_entity_poly.pdbx_strand_id
1 'polypeptide(L)'
;MILEIFARRAKSREAKIQVELAQLKYRMSRLQGLGTIMSRTGGGIGTRGPGEKKLETDRRHIKEEIYDLNNELKKIKKIRETQREKRNKESIPKVSLVGYTNAGKSTLRNHLCDVAAQKNVQGKEKVFEADMLFATLDITTRAIVLKNKGVITLTDTVGFVRKLPHDLVEAFKSTLEEVIYSDLLCHVVDVSSDYALEQIEAVEEVLAELGALDKKTLLVLNKIDKATEEQIIAVEEATSKYEKIKISARTGENLEELLSLIEENLPYTMKKCEYYSL
;
A
#
# COMPACT_ATOMS: atom_id res chain seq x y z
N MET A 1 -8.88 2.70 -17.52
CA MET A 1 -8.10 3.87 -17.03
C MET A 1 -7.29 3.56 -15.77
N ILE A 2 -7.87 3.19 -14.61
CA ILE A 2 -7.10 2.88 -13.39
C ILE A 2 -6.11 1.70 -13.59
N LEU A 3 -6.55 0.56 -14.13
CA LEU A 3 -5.72 -0.59 -14.45
C LEU A 3 -4.56 -0.28 -15.40
N GLU A 4 -4.72 0.67 -16.27
CA GLU A 4 -3.69 1.10 -17.22
C GLU A 4 -2.60 1.94 -16.54
N ILE A 5 -2.99 2.79 -15.57
CA ILE A 5 -2.05 3.52 -14.72
C ILE A 5 -1.22 2.52 -13.91
N PHE A 6 -1.86 1.52 -13.32
CA PHE A 6 -1.17 0.46 -12.58
C PHE A 6 -0.22 -0.36 -13.48
N ALA A 7 -0.66 -0.70 -14.70
CA ALA A 7 0.20 -1.45 -15.64
C ALA A 7 1.48 -0.69 -15.99
N ARG A 8 1.40 0.63 -16.16
CA ARG A 8 2.56 1.49 -16.44
C ARG A 8 3.48 1.65 -15.21
N ARG A 9 2.96 1.48 -13.99
CA ARG A 9 3.69 1.71 -12.74
C ARG A 9 4.26 0.45 -12.11
N ALA A 10 3.74 -0.72 -12.46
CA ALA A 10 4.23 -2.00 -11.98
C ALA A 10 5.67 -2.25 -12.43
N LYS A 11 6.63 -2.17 -11.52
CA LYS A 11 8.04 -2.44 -11.77
C LYS A 11 8.41 -3.85 -11.34
N SER A 12 7.96 -4.28 -10.15
CA SER A 12 8.23 -5.61 -9.64
C SER A 12 7.47 -6.69 -10.42
N ARG A 13 8.02 -7.90 -10.40
CA ARG A 13 7.37 -9.07 -11.01
C ARG A 13 5.99 -9.32 -10.40
N GLU A 14 5.88 -9.16 -9.09
CA GLU A 14 4.63 -9.36 -8.37
C GLU A 14 3.57 -8.34 -8.77
N ALA A 15 3.89 -7.03 -8.77
CA ALA A 15 2.96 -6.00 -9.19
C ALA A 15 2.49 -6.20 -10.64
N LYS A 16 3.38 -6.63 -11.55
CA LYS A 16 3.01 -6.96 -12.93
C LYS A 16 2.00 -8.08 -12.99
N ILE A 17 2.25 -9.19 -12.27
CA ILE A 17 1.34 -10.34 -12.21
C ILE A 17 -0.02 -9.94 -11.64
N GLN A 18 -0.04 -9.13 -10.58
CA GLN A 18 -1.29 -8.65 -9.95
C GLN A 18 -2.11 -7.78 -10.90
N VAL A 19 -1.47 -6.86 -11.61
CA VAL A 19 -2.15 -6.02 -12.60
C VAL A 19 -2.68 -6.85 -13.76
N GLU A 20 -1.91 -7.80 -14.26
CA GLU A 20 -2.31 -8.71 -15.33
C GLU A 20 -3.51 -9.57 -14.91
N LEU A 21 -3.47 -10.11 -13.69
CA LEU A 21 -4.57 -10.86 -13.10
C LEU A 21 -5.86 -10.02 -13.02
N ALA A 22 -5.76 -8.77 -12.57
CA ALA A 22 -6.89 -7.86 -12.50
C ALA A 22 -7.44 -7.54 -13.91
N GLN A 23 -6.56 -7.36 -14.90
CA GLN A 23 -6.98 -7.14 -16.29
C GLN A 23 -7.68 -8.37 -16.88
N LEU A 24 -7.20 -9.57 -16.61
CA LEU A 24 -7.81 -10.82 -17.08
C LEU A 24 -9.17 -11.06 -16.43
N LYS A 25 -9.29 -10.86 -15.12
CA LYS A 25 -10.57 -10.92 -14.40
C LYS A 25 -11.58 -9.92 -14.98
N TYR A 26 -11.16 -8.69 -15.23
CA TYR A 26 -12.01 -7.66 -15.85
C TYR A 26 -12.45 -8.04 -17.27
N ARG A 27 -11.54 -8.58 -18.10
CA ARG A 27 -11.90 -9.09 -19.44
C ARG A 27 -12.88 -10.24 -19.34
N MET A 28 -12.67 -11.17 -18.40
CA MET A 28 -13.55 -12.33 -18.22
C MET A 28 -14.97 -11.92 -17.83
N SER A 29 -15.15 -10.92 -16.97
CA SER A 29 -16.47 -10.40 -16.60
C SER A 29 -17.20 -9.77 -17.80
N ARG A 30 -16.48 -9.06 -18.65
CA ARG A 30 -17.04 -8.50 -19.90
C ARG A 30 -17.44 -9.57 -20.91
N LEU A 31 -16.66 -10.64 -21.06
CA LEU A 31 -17.01 -11.76 -21.92
C LEU A 31 -18.26 -12.52 -21.42
N GLN A 32 -18.54 -12.48 -20.12
CA GLN A 32 -19.78 -13.03 -19.57
C GLN A 32 -21.01 -12.23 -20.03
N GLY A 33 -20.93 -10.90 -20.03
CA GLY A 33 -22.02 -10.02 -20.50
C GLY A 33 -22.31 -10.16 -22.01
N LEU A 34 -21.27 -10.36 -22.82
CA LEU A 34 -21.42 -10.54 -24.27
C LEU A 34 -22.07 -11.89 -24.63
N GLY A 35 -21.82 -12.94 -23.88
CA GLY A 35 -22.44 -14.26 -24.11
C GLY A 35 -23.97 -14.24 -23.99
N THR A 36 -24.50 -13.50 -23.02
CA THR A 36 -25.96 -13.35 -22.85
C THR A 36 -26.63 -12.50 -23.93
N ILE A 37 -25.89 -11.62 -24.58
CA ILE A 37 -26.40 -10.79 -25.69
C ILE A 37 -26.40 -11.61 -27.00
N MET A 38 -25.35 -12.40 -27.25
CA MET A 38 -25.22 -13.22 -28.45
C MET A 38 -26.18 -14.42 -28.47
N SER A 39 -26.51 -15.02 -27.31
CA SER A 39 -27.48 -16.10 -27.22
C SER A 39 -28.95 -15.65 -27.46
N ARG A 40 -29.25 -14.35 -27.36
CA ARG A 40 -30.55 -13.77 -27.68
C ARG A 40 -30.83 -13.56 -29.19
N THR A 41 -29.77 -13.57 -30.01
CA THR A 41 -29.87 -13.25 -31.45
C THR A 41 -29.84 -14.47 -32.37
N GLY A 42 -29.67 -15.68 -31.84
CA GLY A 42 -29.62 -16.92 -32.62
C GLY A 42 -30.86 -17.78 -32.36
N GLY A 43 -31.88 -17.69 -33.23
CA GLY A 43 -33.06 -18.56 -33.20
C GLY A 43 -32.70 -19.98 -33.60
N GLY A 44 -33.01 -20.97 -32.76
CA GLY A 44 -32.97 -22.38 -33.04
C GLY A 44 -32.41 -23.21 -31.87
N ILE A 45 -33.25 -24.16 -31.41
CA ILE A 45 -32.87 -25.10 -30.34
C ILE A 45 -31.72 -26.00 -30.84
N GLY A 46 -30.54 -25.85 -30.26
CA GLY A 46 -29.43 -26.82 -30.40
C GLY A 46 -28.25 -26.44 -31.27
N THR A 47 -28.20 -25.26 -31.92
CA THR A 47 -27.02 -24.84 -32.71
C THR A 47 -26.21 -23.75 -32.02
N ARG A 48 -25.07 -24.12 -31.40
CA ARG A 48 -24.08 -23.16 -30.97
C ARG A 48 -23.44 -22.51 -32.18
N GLY A 49 -23.62 -21.21 -32.36
CA GLY A 49 -23.00 -20.45 -33.44
C GLY A 49 -21.47 -20.42 -33.33
N PRO A 50 -20.72 -20.16 -34.44
CA PRO A 50 -19.26 -20.10 -34.44
C PRO A 50 -18.70 -19.04 -33.49
N GLY A 51 -19.46 -17.98 -33.18
CA GLY A 51 -19.11 -16.95 -32.19
C GLY A 51 -19.15 -17.47 -30.75
N GLU A 52 -20.09 -18.33 -30.38
CA GLU A 52 -20.15 -18.94 -29.05
C GLU A 52 -18.97 -19.89 -28.78
N LYS A 53 -18.56 -20.69 -29.79
CA LYS A 53 -17.37 -21.54 -29.66
C LYS A 53 -16.10 -20.73 -29.44
N LYS A 54 -15.93 -19.62 -30.12
CA LYS A 54 -14.78 -18.73 -29.97
C LYS A 54 -14.76 -18.10 -28.57
N LEU A 55 -15.90 -17.57 -28.11
CA LEU A 55 -16.03 -17.03 -26.76
C LEU A 55 -15.73 -18.05 -25.66
N GLU A 56 -16.16 -19.31 -25.84
CA GLU A 56 -15.89 -20.38 -24.89
C GLU A 56 -14.40 -20.76 -24.86
N THR A 57 -13.74 -20.77 -26.01
CA THR A 57 -12.30 -21.00 -26.13
C THR A 57 -11.52 -19.85 -25.46
N ASP A 58 -11.85 -18.60 -25.76
CA ASP A 58 -11.20 -17.42 -25.17
C ASP A 58 -11.37 -17.41 -23.64
N ARG A 59 -12.55 -17.75 -23.15
CA ARG A 59 -12.81 -17.87 -21.69
C ARG A 59 -11.97 -18.97 -21.03
N ARG A 60 -11.76 -20.10 -21.73
CA ARG A 60 -10.93 -21.18 -21.21
C ARG A 60 -9.48 -20.74 -21.11
N HIS A 61 -8.94 -20.10 -22.15
CA HIS A 61 -7.57 -19.57 -22.14
C HIS A 61 -7.37 -18.54 -21.00
N ILE A 62 -8.30 -17.59 -20.86
CA ILE A 62 -8.22 -16.61 -19.78
C ILE A 62 -8.26 -17.29 -18.38
N LYS A 63 -9.04 -18.35 -18.21
CA LYS A 63 -9.07 -19.10 -16.94
C LYS A 63 -7.75 -19.82 -16.67
N GLU A 64 -7.15 -20.41 -17.70
CA GLU A 64 -5.85 -21.07 -17.60
C GLU A 64 -4.75 -20.05 -17.22
N GLU A 65 -4.71 -18.89 -17.88
CA GLU A 65 -3.79 -17.80 -17.54
C GLU A 65 -4.01 -17.28 -16.09
N ILE A 66 -5.25 -17.08 -15.67
CA ILE A 66 -5.58 -16.69 -14.28
C ILE A 66 -5.07 -17.75 -13.29
N TYR A 67 -5.22 -19.04 -13.60
CA TYR A 67 -4.75 -20.13 -12.75
C TYR A 67 -3.22 -20.11 -12.63
N ASP A 68 -2.50 -19.94 -13.72
CA ASP A 68 -1.04 -19.92 -13.74
C ASP A 68 -0.48 -18.71 -12.99
N LEU A 69 -1.04 -17.53 -13.21
CA LEU A 69 -0.65 -16.31 -12.49
C LEU A 69 -0.92 -16.42 -10.97
N ASN A 70 -2.05 -17.02 -10.58
CA ASN A 70 -2.32 -17.27 -9.15
C ASN A 70 -1.31 -18.23 -8.52
N ASN A 71 -0.87 -19.27 -9.24
CA ASN A 71 0.16 -20.19 -8.77
C ASN A 71 1.52 -19.49 -8.63
N GLU A 72 1.85 -18.59 -9.55
CA GLU A 72 3.05 -17.77 -9.46
C GLU A 72 3.01 -16.84 -8.24
N LEU A 73 1.90 -16.14 -8.00
CA LEU A 73 1.71 -15.32 -6.81
C LEU A 73 1.84 -16.13 -5.51
N LYS A 74 1.31 -17.35 -5.45
CA LYS A 74 1.49 -18.24 -4.29
C LYS A 74 2.95 -18.55 -4.00
N LYS A 75 3.76 -18.76 -5.04
CA LYS A 75 5.22 -19.00 -4.88
C LYS A 75 5.92 -17.75 -4.33
N ILE A 76 5.60 -16.57 -4.85
CA ILE A 76 6.15 -15.28 -4.38
C ILE A 76 5.76 -15.06 -2.91
N LYS A 77 4.49 -15.30 -2.56
CA LYS A 77 3.99 -15.19 -1.18
C LYS A 77 4.78 -16.08 -0.22
N LYS A 78 5.03 -17.34 -0.58
CA LYS A 78 5.79 -18.27 0.24
C LYS A 78 7.24 -17.80 0.49
N ILE A 79 7.88 -17.24 -0.52
CA ILE A 79 9.23 -16.65 -0.37
C ILE A 79 9.21 -15.47 0.61
N ARG A 80 8.20 -14.61 0.51
CA ARG A 80 8.02 -13.49 1.46
C ARG A 80 7.78 -13.95 2.88
N GLU A 81 6.93 -14.96 3.09
CA GLU A 81 6.67 -15.54 4.41
C GLU A 81 7.97 -16.02 5.04
N THR A 82 8.80 -16.74 4.30
CA THR A 82 10.10 -17.20 4.78
C THR A 82 11.04 -16.04 5.15
N GLN A 83 11.08 -14.98 4.32
CA GLN A 83 11.88 -13.78 4.63
C GLN A 83 11.33 -13.01 5.83
N ARG A 84 9.99 -13.00 6.00
CA ARG A 84 9.31 -12.39 7.13
C ARG A 84 9.59 -13.12 8.43
N GLU A 85 9.55 -14.46 8.42
CA GLU A 85 9.90 -15.28 9.59
C GLU A 85 11.34 -15.01 10.08
N LYS A 86 12.29 -14.84 9.15
CA LYS A 86 13.67 -14.45 9.51
C LYS A 86 13.70 -13.09 10.20
N ARG A 87 13.01 -12.08 9.64
CA ARG A 87 12.93 -10.72 10.24
C ARG A 87 12.20 -10.72 11.58
N ASN A 88 11.17 -11.56 11.76
CA ASN A 88 10.46 -11.69 13.03
C ASN A 88 11.36 -12.28 14.12
N LYS A 89 12.25 -13.22 13.78
CA LYS A 89 13.24 -13.76 14.74
C LYS A 89 14.24 -12.69 15.20
N GLU A 90 14.49 -11.67 14.39
CA GLU A 90 15.36 -10.55 14.74
C GLU A 90 14.65 -9.45 15.55
N SER A 91 13.33 -9.59 15.79
CA SER A 91 12.50 -8.65 16.54
C SER A 91 12.63 -7.18 16.06
N ILE A 92 12.81 -6.98 14.75
CA ILE A 92 12.91 -5.63 14.16
C ILE A 92 11.51 -5.04 14.05
N PRO A 93 11.21 -3.89 14.69
CA PRO A 93 9.91 -3.25 14.61
C PRO A 93 9.60 -2.78 13.18
N LYS A 94 8.32 -2.85 12.82
CA LYS A 94 7.82 -2.57 11.47
C LYS A 94 6.84 -1.41 11.50
N VAL A 95 7.13 -0.40 10.70
CA VAL A 95 6.26 0.77 10.50
C VAL A 95 5.81 0.80 9.05
N SER A 96 4.51 0.91 8.82
CA SER A 96 3.96 1.08 7.47
C SER A 96 3.33 2.45 7.29
N LEU A 97 3.67 3.09 6.17
CA LEU A 97 3.02 4.31 5.72
C LEU A 97 1.76 3.93 4.94
N VAL A 98 0.59 4.30 5.44
CA VAL A 98 -0.70 4.12 4.79
C VAL A 98 -1.31 5.48 4.50
N GLY A 99 -2.27 5.55 3.60
CA GLY A 99 -2.95 6.81 3.30
C GLY A 99 -3.38 6.90 1.85
N TYR A 100 -4.16 7.92 1.55
CA TYR A 100 -4.72 8.13 0.23
C TYR A 100 -3.62 8.36 -0.82
N THR A 101 -3.95 8.12 -2.10
CA THR A 101 -3.01 8.41 -3.20
C THR A 101 -2.66 9.91 -3.19
N ASN A 102 -1.39 10.22 -3.47
CA ASN A 102 -0.85 11.58 -3.44
C ASN A 102 -0.85 12.29 -2.06
N ALA A 103 -1.08 11.57 -0.95
CA ALA A 103 -0.93 12.15 0.39
C ALA A 103 0.52 12.48 0.79
N GLY A 104 1.51 12.08 -0.04
CA GLY A 104 2.93 12.36 0.18
C GLY A 104 3.71 11.25 0.88
N LYS A 105 3.21 10.00 0.91
CA LYS A 105 3.86 8.86 1.56
C LYS A 105 5.29 8.61 1.09
N SER A 106 5.51 8.58 -0.22
CA SER A 106 6.83 8.30 -0.81
C SER A 106 7.82 9.43 -0.55
N THR A 107 7.35 10.69 -0.61
CA THR A 107 8.11 11.87 -0.23
C THR A 107 8.53 11.78 1.23
N LEU A 108 7.56 11.51 2.11
CA LEU A 108 7.81 11.34 3.54
C LEU A 108 8.84 10.24 3.81
N ARG A 109 8.68 9.05 3.19
CA ARG A 109 9.64 7.96 3.32
C ARG A 109 11.06 8.39 2.94
N ASN A 110 11.22 9.06 1.80
CA ASN A 110 12.53 9.50 1.32
C ASN A 110 13.19 10.46 2.32
N HIS A 111 12.46 11.46 2.78
CA HIS A 111 12.98 12.43 3.74
C HIS A 111 13.28 11.80 5.11
N LEU A 112 12.44 10.88 5.60
CA LEU A 112 12.73 10.14 6.84
C LEU A 112 14.00 9.29 6.71
N CYS A 113 14.23 8.67 5.55
CA CYS A 113 15.48 7.96 5.26
C CYS A 113 16.68 8.91 5.20
N ASP A 114 16.53 10.08 4.60
CA ASP A 114 17.61 11.09 4.52
C ASP A 114 17.95 11.66 5.91
N VAL A 115 16.95 12.00 6.72
CA VAL A 115 17.14 12.48 8.11
C VAL A 115 17.83 11.42 8.96
N ALA A 116 17.40 10.15 8.85
CA ALA A 116 18.02 9.04 9.56
C ALA A 116 19.44 8.73 9.05
N ALA A 117 19.70 8.91 7.73
CA ALA A 117 21.01 8.68 7.12
C ALA A 117 22.02 9.78 7.44
N GLN A 118 21.60 11.05 7.59
CA GLN A 118 22.47 12.15 8.03
C GLN A 118 23.04 11.89 9.44
N LYS A 119 22.36 11.09 10.24
CA LYS A 119 22.83 10.62 11.56
C LYS A 119 23.72 9.36 11.47
N ASN A 120 23.72 8.65 10.34
CA ASN A 120 24.50 7.44 10.11
C ASN A 120 24.99 7.41 8.65
N VAL A 121 26.28 7.69 8.48
CA VAL A 121 26.97 7.74 7.17
C VAL A 121 26.86 6.39 6.45
N GLN A 122 25.88 6.22 5.55
CA GLN A 122 26.00 5.38 4.35
C GLN A 122 24.74 5.53 3.49
N GLY A 123 24.93 6.21 2.36
CA GLY A 123 23.87 6.54 1.41
C GLY A 123 23.28 5.35 0.67
N LYS A 124 22.07 5.54 0.10
CA LYS A 124 21.77 5.12 -1.28
C LYS A 124 20.34 5.42 -1.73
N GLU A 125 20.28 5.82 -2.98
CA GLU A 125 19.16 5.89 -3.93
C GLU A 125 17.86 6.56 -3.47
N LYS A 126 17.74 7.84 -3.89
CA LYS A 126 16.47 8.58 -3.87
C LYS A 126 15.50 7.95 -4.86
N VAL A 127 14.31 7.59 -4.41
CA VAL A 127 13.22 7.23 -5.30
C VAL A 127 12.63 8.51 -5.90
N PHE A 128 12.37 8.48 -7.18
CA PHE A 128 11.84 9.61 -7.94
C PHE A 128 10.49 10.06 -7.35
N GLU A 129 10.44 11.32 -6.91
CA GLU A 129 9.23 11.97 -6.43
C GLU A 129 8.51 12.56 -7.63
N ALA A 130 7.30 12.12 -7.87
CA ALA A 130 6.43 12.72 -8.87
C ALA A 130 5.07 13.00 -8.21
N ASP A 131 4.56 14.19 -8.40
CA ASP A 131 3.19 14.60 -8.03
C ASP A 131 2.20 13.86 -8.95
N MET A 132 2.11 12.56 -8.79
CA MET A 132 1.31 11.68 -9.65
C MET A 132 0.54 10.66 -8.82
N LEU A 133 -0.69 10.41 -9.23
CA LEU A 133 -1.52 9.33 -8.67
C LEU A 133 -0.78 7.99 -8.78
N PHE A 134 -0.76 7.22 -7.69
CA PHE A 134 -0.11 5.90 -7.60
C PHE A 134 1.39 5.93 -7.93
N ALA A 135 2.13 6.90 -7.38
CA ALA A 135 3.57 6.98 -7.55
C ALA A 135 4.28 5.70 -7.09
N THR A 136 3.75 5.04 -6.05
CA THR A 136 4.23 3.77 -5.51
C THR A 136 3.18 2.69 -5.70
N LEU A 137 3.49 1.70 -6.53
CA LEU A 137 2.72 0.47 -6.69
C LEU A 137 3.42 -0.72 -6.03
N ASP A 138 4.74 -0.68 -6.00
CA ASP A 138 5.58 -1.71 -5.39
C ASP A 138 5.86 -1.36 -3.93
N ILE A 139 5.80 -2.37 -3.07
CA ILE A 139 6.20 -2.21 -1.67
C ILE A 139 7.69 -1.90 -1.63
N THR A 140 8.03 -0.79 -1.02
CA THR A 140 9.42 -0.44 -0.77
C THR A 140 9.67 -0.39 0.72
N THR A 141 10.45 -1.34 1.22
CA THR A 141 10.86 -1.40 2.62
C THR A 141 12.28 -0.87 2.76
N ARG A 142 12.52 0.02 3.71
CA ARG A 142 13.83 0.58 4.05
C ARG A 142 14.09 0.38 5.54
N ALA A 143 15.33 0.07 5.89
CA ALA A 143 15.78 0.08 7.27
C ALA A 143 16.20 1.50 7.63
N ILE A 144 15.71 2.01 8.75
CA ILE A 144 16.12 3.28 9.34
C ILE A 144 16.56 3.05 10.78
N VAL A 145 17.51 3.86 11.25
CA VAL A 145 18.04 3.76 12.61
C VAL A 145 17.43 4.88 13.44
N LEU A 146 16.73 4.52 14.49
CA LEU A 146 16.18 5.45 15.48
C LEU A 146 17.19 5.70 16.60
N LYS A 147 17.01 6.79 17.32
CA LYS A 147 17.98 7.26 18.32
C LYS A 147 18.15 6.27 19.49
N ASN A 148 17.04 5.74 20.01
CA ASN A 148 17.03 4.91 21.22
C ASN A 148 16.60 3.45 20.98
N LYS A 149 15.86 3.16 19.91
CA LYS A 149 15.31 1.81 19.63
C LYS A 149 16.04 1.00 18.56
N GLY A 150 17.14 1.55 18.05
CA GLY A 150 17.93 0.84 17.04
C GLY A 150 17.27 0.82 15.67
N VAL A 151 17.36 -0.30 14.95
CA VAL A 151 16.90 -0.42 13.57
C VAL A 151 15.40 -0.74 13.54
N ILE A 152 14.67 -0.02 12.70
CA ILE A 152 13.28 -0.34 12.33
C ILE A 152 13.16 -0.51 10.82
N THR A 153 12.09 -1.15 10.37
CA THR A 153 11.73 -1.17 8.95
C THR A 153 10.60 -0.20 8.68
N LEU A 154 10.82 0.71 7.72
CA LEU A 154 9.81 1.62 7.20
C LEU A 154 9.34 1.14 5.83
N THR A 155 8.07 0.84 5.71
CA THR A 155 7.45 0.33 4.47
C THR A 155 6.50 1.36 3.88
N ASP A 156 6.73 1.73 2.62
CA ASP A 156 5.81 2.54 1.83
C ASP A 156 4.85 1.62 1.10
N THR A 157 3.56 1.87 1.26
CA THR A 157 2.49 1.06 0.65
C THR A 157 1.83 1.75 -0.52
N VAL A 158 1.06 1.00 -1.29
CA VAL A 158 0.22 1.55 -2.36
C VAL A 158 -0.76 2.58 -1.78
N GLY A 159 -0.92 3.72 -2.48
CA GLY A 159 -1.92 4.71 -2.09
C GLY A 159 -3.34 4.20 -2.32
N PHE A 160 -4.18 4.37 -1.32
CA PHE A 160 -5.60 4.04 -1.42
C PHE A 160 -6.35 5.04 -2.30
N VAL A 161 -7.42 4.59 -2.93
CA VAL A 161 -8.37 5.43 -3.67
C VAL A 161 -9.79 5.05 -3.29
N ARG A 162 -10.68 6.01 -3.36
CA ARG A 162 -12.09 5.80 -3.13
C ARG A 162 -12.67 4.86 -4.21
N LYS A 163 -13.49 3.89 -3.81
CA LYS A 163 -14.14 2.94 -4.70
C LYS A 163 -13.16 2.11 -5.57
N LEU A 164 -12.09 1.58 -4.94
CA LEU A 164 -11.30 0.55 -5.60
C LEU A 164 -12.23 -0.63 -5.96
N PRO A 165 -12.26 -1.09 -7.22
CA PRO A 165 -12.99 -2.30 -7.56
C PRO A 165 -12.50 -3.46 -6.69
N HIS A 166 -13.43 -4.29 -6.17
CA HIS A 166 -13.07 -5.43 -5.30
C HIS A 166 -12.02 -6.35 -5.93
N ASP A 167 -12.07 -6.55 -7.26
CA ASP A 167 -11.06 -7.33 -7.99
C ASP A 167 -9.66 -6.75 -7.88
N LEU A 168 -9.53 -5.41 -7.76
CA LEU A 168 -8.26 -4.72 -7.54
C LEU A 168 -7.79 -4.82 -6.09
N VAL A 169 -8.70 -4.68 -5.12
CA VAL A 169 -8.38 -4.89 -3.70
C VAL A 169 -7.85 -6.31 -3.50
N GLU A 170 -8.52 -7.31 -4.09
CA GLU A 170 -8.09 -8.70 -4.02
C GLU A 170 -6.73 -8.92 -4.70
N ALA A 171 -6.49 -8.30 -5.85
CA ALA A 171 -5.20 -8.38 -6.54
C ALA A 171 -4.06 -7.77 -5.71
N PHE A 172 -4.32 -6.64 -5.01
CA PHE A 172 -3.31 -5.98 -4.18
C PHE A 172 -3.30 -6.44 -2.72
N LYS A 173 -4.17 -7.37 -2.34
CA LYS A 173 -4.24 -7.89 -0.96
C LYS A 173 -2.87 -8.39 -0.47
N SER A 174 -2.09 -9.01 -1.33
CA SER A 174 -0.74 -9.48 -0.97
C SER A 174 0.26 -8.34 -0.75
N THR A 175 0.12 -7.20 -1.45
CA THR A 175 0.94 -6.01 -1.20
C THR A 175 0.48 -5.27 0.06
N LEU A 176 -0.79 -5.35 0.39
CA LEU A 176 -1.35 -4.75 1.60
C LEU A 176 -1.15 -5.63 2.86
N GLU A 177 -0.73 -6.89 2.70
CA GLU A 177 -0.41 -7.77 3.84
C GLU A 177 0.68 -7.17 4.75
N GLU A 178 1.61 -6.37 4.24
CA GLU A 178 2.62 -5.70 5.08
C GLU A 178 1.98 -4.75 6.11
N VAL A 179 0.83 -4.16 5.82
CA VAL A 179 0.05 -3.35 6.75
C VAL A 179 -0.44 -4.20 7.94
N ILE A 180 -0.92 -5.42 7.65
CA ILE A 180 -1.42 -6.36 8.67
C ILE A 180 -0.29 -6.77 9.64
N TYR A 181 0.94 -6.86 9.15
CA TYR A 181 2.09 -7.30 9.95
C TYR A 181 2.92 -6.17 10.56
N SER A 182 2.48 -4.92 10.39
CA SER A 182 3.13 -3.76 10.99
C SER A 182 2.81 -3.65 12.48
N ASP A 183 3.79 -3.15 13.25
CA ASP A 183 3.64 -2.84 14.67
C ASP A 183 3.01 -1.46 14.87
N LEU A 184 3.24 -0.54 13.91
CA LEU A 184 2.68 0.81 13.90
C LEU A 184 2.29 1.20 12.47
N LEU A 185 1.14 1.81 12.31
CA LEU A 185 0.70 2.45 11.08
C LEU A 185 0.89 3.97 11.18
N CYS A 186 1.54 4.56 10.19
CA CYS A 186 1.54 6.01 10.01
C CYS A 186 0.56 6.35 8.89
N HIS A 187 -0.61 6.84 9.27
CA HIS A 187 -1.65 7.24 8.31
C HIS A 187 -1.38 8.66 7.85
N VAL A 188 -0.84 8.81 6.64
CA VAL A 188 -0.46 10.08 6.03
C VAL A 188 -1.66 10.71 5.34
N VAL A 189 -2.02 11.91 5.76
CA VAL A 189 -3.17 12.68 5.27
C VAL A 189 -2.70 13.97 4.62
N ASP A 190 -3.24 14.28 3.46
CA ASP A 190 -3.07 15.58 2.80
C ASP A 190 -4.08 16.57 3.38
N VAL A 191 -3.66 17.39 4.34
CA VAL A 191 -4.56 18.35 5.00
C VAL A 191 -4.89 19.57 4.12
N SER A 192 -4.19 19.76 3.02
CA SER A 192 -4.50 20.81 2.05
C SER A 192 -5.64 20.44 1.09
N SER A 193 -6.14 19.20 1.19
CA SER A 193 -7.24 18.71 0.37
C SER A 193 -8.59 19.05 0.99
N ASP A 194 -9.51 19.61 0.21
CA ASP A 194 -10.90 19.85 0.64
C ASP A 194 -11.65 18.55 0.96
N TYR A 195 -11.11 17.40 0.52
CA TYR A 195 -11.65 16.05 0.74
C TYR A 195 -10.86 15.25 1.77
N ALA A 196 -10.10 15.91 2.65
CA ALA A 196 -9.22 15.22 3.59
C ALA A 196 -9.97 14.21 4.48
N LEU A 197 -11.14 14.57 4.98
CA LEU A 197 -11.96 13.70 5.85
C LEU A 197 -12.48 12.48 5.10
N GLU A 198 -13.01 12.65 3.89
CA GLU A 198 -13.48 11.52 3.08
C GLU A 198 -12.31 10.60 2.64
N GLN A 199 -11.11 11.15 2.49
CA GLN A 199 -9.91 10.36 2.21
C GLN A 199 -9.50 9.53 3.42
N ILE A 200 -9.64 10.09 4.64
CA ILE A 200 -9.39 9.35 5.89
C ILE A 200 -10.39 8.19 6.01
N GLU A 201 -11.68 8.45 5.84
CA GLU A 201 -12.72 7.42 5.89
C GLU A 201 -12.46 6.30 4.87
N ALA A 202 -12.13 6.65 3.63
CA ALA A 202 -11.82 5.66 2.58
C ALA A 202 -10.61 4.79 2.94
N VAL A 203 -9.62 5.31 3.65
CA VAL A 203 -8.47 4.53 4.14
C VAL A 203 -8.90 3.63 5.30
N GLU A 204 -9.70 4.13 6.23
CA GLU A 204 -10.24 3.34 7.35
C GLU A 204 -11.09 2.16 6.86
N GLU A 205 -11.94 2.37 5.84
CA GLU A 205 -12.72 1.29 5.20
C GLU A 205 -11.80 0.16 4.68
N VAL A 206 -10.75 0.52 3.97
CA VAL A 206 -9.80 -0.49 3.45
C VAL A 206 -9.03 -1.17 4.59
N LEU A 207 -8.63 -0.43 5.63
CA LEU A 207 -7.98 -1.02 6.81
C LEU A 207 -8.93 -2.00 7.54
N ALA A 208 -10.22 -1.70 7.59
CA ALA A 208 -11.25 -2.60 8.14
C ALA A 208 -11.37 -3.88 7.29
N GLU A 209 -11.44 -3.78 5.96
CA GLU A 209 -11.47 -4.94 5.04
C GLU A 209 -10.23 -5.83 5.18
N LEU A 210 -9.09 -5.24 5.52
CA LEU A 210 -7.82 -5.96 5.76
C LEU A 210 -7.73 -6.55 7.17
N GLY A 211 -8.65 -6.22 8.09
CA GLY A 211 -8.57 -6.59 9.51
C GLY A 211 -7.42 -5.90 10.24
N ALA A 212 -7.07 -4.68 9.83
CA ALA A 212 -5.98 -3.90 10.37
C ALA A 212 -6.44 -2.61 11.09
N LEU A 213 -7.75 -2.44 11.28
CA LEU A 213 -8.32 -1.23 11.90
C LEU A 213 -7.90 -1.06 13.36
N ASP A 214 -7.74 -2.18 14.09
CA ASP A 214 -7.36 -2.18 15.52
C ASP A 214 -5.85 -1.95 15.76
N LYS A 215 -5.10 -1.76 14.68
CA LYS A 215 -3.67 -1.49 14.79
C LYS A 215 -3.40 -0.10 15.33
N LYS A 216 -2.35 0.01 16.15
CA LYS A 216 -1.89 1.31 16.62
C LYS A 216 -1.58 2.20 15.42
N THR A 217 -2.27 3.33 15.34
CA THR A 217 -2.20 4.24 14.19
C THR A 217 -1.86 5.64 14.66
N LEU A 218 -0.80 6.20 14.08
CA LEU A 218 -0.38 7.59 14.22
C LEU A 218 -0.86 8.36 12.98
N LEU A 219 -1.64 9.41 13.19
CA LEU A 219 -2.13 10.26 12.11
C LEU A 219 -1.09 11.33 11.77
N VAL A 220 -0.59 11.30 10.54
CA VAL A 220 0.43 12.23 10.05
C VAL A 220 -0.21 13.25 9.13
N LEU A 221 -0.48 14.44 9.65
CA LEU A 221 -1.08 15.57 8.94
C LEU A 221 -0.02 16.24 8.08
N ASN A 222 0.03 15.84 6.80
CA ASN A 222 1.05 16.27 5.84
C ASN A 222 0.57 17.44 4.98
N LYS A 223 1.53 18.15 4.39
CA LYS A 223 1.36 19.30 3.49
C LYS A 223 0.84 20.55 4.21
N ILE A 224 1.22 20.73 5.47
CA ILE A 224 0.88 21.96 6.21
C ILE A 224 1.42 23.24 5.55
N ASP A 225 2.46 23.09 4.70
CA ASP A 225 3.00 24.18 3.88
C ASP A 225 2.02 24.69 2.81
N LYS A 226 0.95 23.97 2.53
CA LYS A 226 -0.08 24.33 1.54
C LYS A 226 -1.47 24.52 2.15
N ALA A 227 -1.70 23.99 3.33
CA ALA A 227 -3.00 24.01 3.98
C ALA A 227 -3.28 25.35 4.67
N THR A 228 -4.55 25.73 4.74
CA THR A 228 -4.98 26.83 5.61
C THR A 228 -5.11 26.35 7.05
N GLU A 229 -5.07 27.29 8.00
CA GLU A 229 -5.23 26.96 9.41
C GLU A 229 -6.61 26.35 9.72
N GLU A 230 -7.64 26.82 9.01
CA GLU A 230 -9.01 26.30 9.12
C GLU A 230 -9.09 24.82 8.66
N GLN A 231 -8.44 24.47 7.55
CA GLN A 231 -8.38 23.08 7.08
C GLN A 231 -7.69 22.17 8.09
N ILE A 232 -6.59 22.62 8.69
CA ILE A 232 -5.84 21.84 9.68
C ILE A 232 -6.72 21.62 10.92
N ILE A 233 -7.35 22.67 11.46
CA ILE A 233 -8.21 22.61 12.64
C ILE A 233 -9.39 21.65 12.39
N ALA A 234 -10.06 21.76 11.24
CA ALA A 234 -11.19 20.90 10.90
C ALA A 234 -10.81 19.40 10.91
N VAL A 235 -9.64 19.06 10.37
CA VAL A 235 -9.14 17.68 10.40
C VAL A 235 -8.74 17.25 11.81
N GLU A 236 -8.10 18.14 12.58
CA GLU A 236 -7.70 17.85 13.98
C GLU A 236 -8.90 17.55 14.88
N GLU A 237 -9.96 18.32 14.77
CA GLU A 237 -11.19 18.14 15.55
C GLU A 237 -11.91 16.83 15.16
N ALA A 238 -12.08 16.58 13.86
CA ALA A 238 -12.75 15.38 13.36
C ALA A 238 -11.99 14.08 13.69
N THR A 239 -10.69 14.17 13.91
CA THR A 239 -9.82 13.01 14.17
C THR A 239 -9.31 12.95 15.61
N SER A 240 -10.07 13.46 16.59
CA SER A 240 -9.68 13.52 18.01
C SER A 240 -9.27 12.17 18.62
N LYS A 241 -9.76 11.05 18.07
CA LYS A 241 -9.44 9.67 18.51
C LYS A 241 -8.00 9.24 18.25
N TYR A 242 -7.27 9.92 17.35
CA TYR A 242 -5.92 9.57 16.97
C TYR A 242 -4.88 10.45 17.62
N GLU A 243 -3.75 9.85 18.00
CA GLU A 243 -2.51 10.59 18.18
C GLU A 243 -2.05 11.13 16.84
N LYS A 244 -1.66 12.39 16.77
CA LYS A 244 -1.41 13.08 15.51
C LYS A 244 -0.20 14.00 15.57
N ILE A 245 0.38 14.23 14.40
CA ILE A 245 1.48 15.18 14.21
C ILE A 245 1.30 15.94 12.90
N LYS A 246 1.58 17.23 12.91
CA LYS A 246 1.59 18.11 11.74
C LYS A 246 2.97 18.18 11.14
N ILE A 247 3.08 17.91 9.82
CA ILE A 247 4.36 17.92 9.13
C ILE A 247 4.24 18.54 7.73
N SER A 248 5.38 18.95 7.20
CA SER A 248 5.56 19.09 5.76
C SER A 248 6.67 18.16 5.28
N ALA A 249 6.28 17.07 4.61
CA ALA A 249 7.25 16.17 4.01
C ALA A 249 8.08 16.85 2.91
N ARG A 250 7.61 17.97 2.35
CA ARG A 250 8.31 18.73 1.33
C ARG A 250 9.41 19.62 1.91
N THR A 251 9.11 20.34 2.99
CA THR A 251 10.05 21.29 3.61
C THR A 251 10.94 20.65 4.65
N GLY A 252 10.56 19.46 5.14
CA GLY A 252 11.24 18.77 6.23
C GLY A 252 10.75 19.18 7.63
N GLU A 253 9.72 19.99 7.71
CA GLU A 253 9.18 20.51 8.97
C GLU A 253 8.61 19.37 9.82
N ASN A 254 8.99 19.36 11.11
CA ASN A 254 8.57 18.41 12.16
C ASN A 254 8.89 16.92 11.88
N LEU A 255 9.82 16.61 10.96
CA LEU A 255 10.20 15.22 10.66
C LEU A 255 11.00 14.56 11.80
N GLU A 256 11.80 15.32 12.52
CA GLU A 256 12.53 14.79 13.69
C GLU A 256 11.58 14.46 14.83
N GLU A 257 10.58 15.28 15.03
CA GLU A 257 9.51 15.06 16.01
C GLU A 257 8.69 13.84 15.63
N LEU A 258 8.36 13.67 14.33
CA LEU A 258 7.70 12.46 13.83
C LEU A 258 8.52 11.20 14.12
N LEU A 259 9.86 11.23 13.91
CA LEU A 259 10.72 10.08 14.22
C LEU A 259 10.72 9.76 15.72
N SER A 260 10.72 10.78 16.58
CA SER A 260 10.62 10.60 18.03
C SER A 260 9.27 10.00 18.43
N LEU A 261 8.18 10.48 17.85
CA LEU A 261 6.84 9.99 18.10
C LEU A 261 6.65 8.54 17.60
N ILE A 262 7.21 8.19 16.44
CA ILE A 262 7.28 6.80 15.96
C ILE A 262 8.02 5.94 16.98
N GLU A 263 9.16 6.42 17.49
CA GLU A 263 9.96 5.68 18.45
C GLU A 263 9.21 5.41 19.74
N GLU A 264 8.47 6.38 20.27
CA GLU A 264 7.65 6.25 21.47
C GLU A 264 6.50 5.25 21.31
N ASN A 265 5.92 5.22 20.12
CA ASN A 265 4.76 4.38 19.77
C ASN A 265 5.09 2.94 19.42
N LEU A 266 6.36 2.61 19.22
CA LEU A 266 6.79 1.25 18.91
C LEU A 266 6.95 0.40 20.19
N PRO A 267 6.70 -0.92 20.12
CA PRO A 267 6.94 -1.82 21.23
C PRO A 267 8.44 -1.83 21.61
N TYR A 268 8.73 -1.87 22.90
CA TYR A 268 10.10 -2.00 23.39
C TYR A 268 10.66 -3.38 23.05
N THR A 269 11.67 -3.41 22.20
CA THR A 269 12.52 -4.59 22.00
C THR A 269 13.75 -4.46 22.89
N MET A 270 13.65 -4.96 24.12
CA MET A 270 14.87 -5.15 24.93
C MET A 270 15.69 -6.27 24.31
N LYS A 271 16.76 -5.96 23.56
CA LYS A 271 17.84 -6.93 23.37
C LYS A 271 18.60 -7.00 24.69
N LYS A 272 18.53 -8.15 25.39
CA LYS A 272 19.51 -8.51 26.42
C LYS A 272 20.87 -8.56 25.73
N CYS A 273 21.67 -7.54 25.93
CA CYS A 273 23.11 -7.64 25.70
C CYS A 273 23.67 -8.46 26.86
N GLU A 274 23.89 -9.74 26.67
CA GLU A 274 24.77 -10.52 27.55
C GLU A 274 26.18 -10.02 27.27
N TYR A 275 26.69 -9.18 28.17
CA TYR A 275 28.13 -8.89 28.23
C TYR A 275 28.81 -10.16 28.74
N TYR A 276 29.49 -10.89 27.87
CA TYR A 276 30.52 -11.81 28.30
C TYR A 276 31.70 -10.96 28.76
N SER A 277 31.86 -10.82 30.07
CA SER A 277 33.13 -10.38 30.66
C SER A 277 34.17 -11.46 30.39
N LEU A 278 35.16 -11.12 29.60
CA LEU A 278 36.41 -11.87 29.50
C LEU A 278 37.24 -11.75 30.79
#